data_9fc03271e103b6e600ddb86ac6f01062
#
_entry.id   9fc03271e103b6e600ddb86ac6f01062
#
_cell.length_a   1.000
_cell.length_b   1.000
_cell.length_c   1.000
_cell.angle_alpha   90.00
_cell.angle_beta   90.00
_cell.angle_gamma   90.00
#
_symmetry.space_group_name_H-M   'P 1'
#
loop_
_entity.id
_entity.type
_entity.pdbx_description
1 polymer ?
#
loop_
_entity_poly.entity_id
_entity_poly.type
_entity_poly.pdbx_seq_one_letter_code
_entity_poly.pdbx_strand_id
1 'polypeptide(L)'
;MINNIKKSSRKEDLSLRPATTEKLGYYVYILEDDRGKPFYVGKGVGNRINQHFTKLMDSGAIKGEKVKTILKLGSKVKKIILRHGITSEEAFILENAIIDFIGIENLTNIVKGHSDGKGIADLEELKIKYEPEDAVFEESVLLININKLYRNN
;
A
#
# COMPACT_ATOMS: atom_id res chain seq x y z
N MET A 1 40.76 37.05 3.46
CA MET A 1 39.77 36.63 4.50
C MET A 1 38.80 35.69 3.82
N ILE A 2 38.96 34.38 3.97
CA ILE A 2 38.11 33.40 3.31
C ILE A 2 37.05 32.98 4.33
N ASN A 3 35.79 33.37 4.09
CA ASN A 3 34.66 33.03 4.92
C ASN A 3 34.38 31.51 4.78
N ASN A 4 34.72 30.76 5.81
CA ASN A 4 34.29 29.37 6.02
C ASN A 4 32.77 29.33 6.30
N ILE A 5 31.98 29.15 5.28
CA ILE A 5 30.57 28.77 5.45
C ILE A 5 30.55 27.32 5.89
N LYS A 6 30.44 27.11 7.21
CA LYS A 6 30.10 25.79 7.76
C LYS A 6 28.76 25.35 7.14
N LYS A 7 28.79 24.41 6.21
CA LYS A 7 27.63 23.61 5.82
C LYS A 7 27.18 22.83 7.06
N SER A 8 26.26 23.42 7.82
CA SER A 8 25.49 22.69 8.81
C SER A 8 24.71 21.62 8.06
N SER A 9 25.07 20.36 8.27
CA SER A 9 24.24 19.21 7.87
C SER A 9 23.00 19.20 8.75
N ARG A 10 22.02 20.05 8.43
CA ARG A 10 20.68 19.88 8.98
C ARG A 10 20.21 18.52 8.52
N LYS A 11 20.07 17.57 9.45
CA LYS A 11 19.14 16.45 9.26
C LYS A 11 17.82 17.12 8.86
N GLU A 12 17.42 16.96 7.61
CA GLU A 12 16.13 17.43 7.16
C GLU A 12 15.09 16.71 8.03
N ASP A 13 14.59 17.46 9.01
CA ASP A 13 13.44 17.02 9.79
C ASP A 13 12.23 17.09 8.86
N LEU A 14 11.93 15.92 8.23
CA LEU A 14 10.77 15.76 7.34
C LEU A 14 9.45 15.64 8.13
N SER A 15 9.45 15.99 9.43
CA SER A 15 8.22 16.04 10.21
C SER A 15 7.31 17.13 9.65
N LEU A 16 6.07 16.75 9.38
CA LEU A 16 5.07 17.69 8.90
C LEU A 16 4.63 18.59 10.05
N ARG A 17 4.55 19.89 9.80
CA ARG A 17 4.03 20.85 10.77
C ARG A 17 2.55 20.58 11.05
N PRO A 18 2.03 20.87 12.27
CA PRO A 18 0.62 20.67 12.60
C PRO A 18 -0.34 21.28 11.58
N ALA A 19 -0.11 22.51 11.13
CA ALA A 19 -0.93 23.16 10.11
C ALA A 19 -0.96 22.42 8.76
N THR A 20 0.10 21.69 8.42
CA THR A 20 0.15 20.85 7.21
C THR A 20 -0.61 19.56 7.43
N THR A 21 -0.45 18.94 8.59
CA THR A 21 -1.13 17.66 8.92
C THR A 21 -2.64 17.82 9.01
N GLU A 22 -3.12 18.94 9.52
CA GLU A 22 -4.55 19.26 9.57
C GLU A 22 -5.18 19.38 8.18
N LYS A 23 -4.45 20.00 7.24
CA LYS A 23 -4.92 20.19 5.85
C LYS A 23 -4.84 18.91 5.01
N LEU A 24 -3.99 17.95 5.37
CA LEU A 24 -3.84 16.71 4.61
C LEU A 24 -5.06 15.81 4.70
N GLY A 25 -5.81 15.83 5.82
CA GLY A 25 -6.86 14.84 6.06
C GLY A 25 -6.29 13.41 6.04
N TYR A 26 -7.08 12.45 5.57
CA TYR A 26 -6.55 11.14 5.23
C TYR A 26 -5.80 11.19 3.90
N TYR A 27 -4.81 10.33 3.76
CA TYR A 27 -4.00 10.23 2.54
C TYR A 27 -3.50 8.80 2.31
N VAL A 28 -3.17 8.53 1.06
CA VAL A 28 -2.44 7.33 0.66
C VAL A 28 -1.04 7.70 0.22
N TYR A 29 -0.07 6.92 0.63
CA TYR A 29 1.34 7.16 0.33
C TYR A 29 2.07 5.89 -0.08
N ILE A 30 3.17 6.08 -0.80
CA ILE A 30 4.12 5.03 -1.12
C ILE A 30 5.50 5.36 -0.55
N LEU A 31 6.27 4.31 -0.28
CA LEU A 31 7.70 4.41 -0.04
C LEU A 31 8.42 3.82 -1.24
N GLU A 32 9.35 4.59 -1.80
CA GLU A 32 10.18 4.20 -2.93
C GLU A 32 11.65 4.13 -2.54
N ASP A 33 12.38 3.28 -3.22
CA ASP A 33 13.83 3.31 -3.19
C ASP A 33 14.40 4.44 -4.06
N ASP A 34 15.72 4.56 -4.14
CA ASP A 34 16.42 5.59 -4.91
C ASP A 34 16.23 5.46 -6.43
N ARG A 35 15.83 4.27 -6.90
CA ARG A 35 15.53 4.00 -8.31
C ARG A 35 14.09 4.32 -8.67
N GLY A 36 13.29 4.77 -7.69
CA GLY A 36 11.86 5.05 -7.86
C GLY A 36 10.99 3.80 -7.84
N LYS A 37 11.52 2.65 -7.38
CA LYS A 37 10.73 1.44 -7.26
C LYS A 37 9.94 1.47 -5.95
N PRO A 38 8.60 1.45 -5.99
CA PRO A 38 7.80 1.35 -4.78
C PRO A 38 8.02 0.00 -4.09
N PHE A 39 8.09 0.03 -2.76
CA PHE A 39 8.22 -1.18 -1.95
C PHE A 39 7.21 -1.24 -0.79
N TYR A 40 6.45 -0.18 -0.58
CA TYR A 40 5.41 -0.13 0.43
C TYR A 40 4.31 0.85 0.04
N VAL A 41 3.08 0.47 0.28
CA VAL A 41 1.89 1.32 0.17
C VAL A 41 1.23 1.42 1.54
N GLY A 42 0.66 2.57 1.88
CA GLY A 42 -0.05 2.71 3.13
C GLY A 42 -0.99 3.90 3.15
N LYS A 43 -2.03 3.81 3.97
CA LYS A 43 -2.87 4.95 4.30
C LYS A 43 -2.41 5.62 5.59
N GLY A 44 -2.63 6.91 5.68
CA GLY A 44 -2.24 7.71 6.84
C GLY A 44 -3.18 8.87 7.13
N VAL A 45 -3.01 9.42 8.31
CA VAL A 45 -3.59 10.68 8.77
C VAL A 45 -2.54 11.38 9.63
N GLY A 46 -2.52 12.70 9.61
CA GLY A 46 -1.56 13.47 10.37
C GLY A 46 -0.11 13.13 9.98
N ASN A 47 0.76 12.87 10.95
CA ASN A 47 2.18 12.57 10.73
C ASN A 47 2.48 11.05 10.62
N ARG A 48 1.48 10.21 10.29
CA ARG A 48 1.62 8.75 10.27
C ARG A 48 2.73 8.26 9.34
N ILE A 49 2.93 8.90 8.18
CA ILE A 49 3.98 8.52 7.23
C ILE A 49 5.38 8.53 7.86
N ASN A 50 5.67 9.52 8.72
CA ASN A 50 6.96 9.61 9.40
C ASN A 50 7.04 8.66 10.60
N GLN A 51 5.97 8.59 11.40
CA GLN A 51 5.89 7.66 12.55
C GLN A 51 6.01 6.21 12.09
N HIS A 52 5.34 5.85 11.00
CA HIS A 52 5.40 4.51 10.45
C HIS A 52 6.80 4.20 9.91
N PHE A 53 7.44 5.15 9.23
CA PHE A 53 8.81 5.02 8.77
C PHE A 53 9.78 4.76 9.94
N THR A 54 9.68 5.51 11.03
CA THR A 54 10.49 5.30 12.24
C THR A 54 10.25 3.92 12.85
N LYS A 55 8.98 3.51 13.00
CA LYS A 55 8.63 2.17 13.50
C LYS A 55 9.14 1.05 12.60
N LEU A 56 9.16 1.24 11.28
CA LEU A 56 9.74 0.28 10.34
C LEU A 56 11.24 0.11 10.55
N MET A 57 11.95 1.20 10.85
CA MET A 57 13.39 1.17 11.15
C MET A 57 13.69 0.35 12.41
N ASP A 58 12.85 0.43 13.42
CA ASP A 58 13.03 -0.22 14.72
C ASP A 58 12.53 -1.67 14.74
N SER A 59 11.68 -2.03 13.78
CA SER A 59 11.12 -3.38 13.70
C SER A 59 12.07 -4.35 12.99
N GLY A 60 12.22 -5.57 13.52
CA GLY A 60 12.90 -6.68 12.84
C GLY A 60 12.07 -7.31 11.71
N ALA A 61 10.99 -6.68 11.29
CA ALA A 61 10.14 -7.19 10.21
C ALA A 61 10.80 -7.01 8.82
N ILE A 62 10.40 -7.81 7.85
CA ILE A 62 10.88 -7.78 6.45
C ILE A 62 10.89 -6.37 5.86
N LYS A 63 9.89 -5.57 6.21
CA LYS A 63 9.81 -4.14 5.83
C LYS A 63 10.97 -3.32 6.36
N GLY A 64 11.30 -3.52 7.64
CA GLY A 64 12.41 -2.83 8.30
C GLY A 64 13.75 -3.21 7.69
N GLU A 65 13.95 -4.47 7.35
CA GLU A 65 15.18 -4.95 6.71
C GLU A 65 15.37 -4.32 5.32
N LYS A 66 14.30 -4.19 4.52
CA LYS A 66 14.38 -3.48 3.22
C LYS A 66 14.76 -2.02 3.39
N VAL A 67 14.14 -1.32 4.32
CA VAL A 67 14.47 0.08 4.64
C VAL A 67 15.91 0.20 5.11
N LYS A 68 16.35 -0.66 6.05
CA LYS A 68 17.72 -0.69 6.55
C LYS A 68 18.74 -0.95 5.45
N THR A 69 18.42 -1.86 4.52
CA THR A 69 19.28 -2.17 3.38
C THR A 69 19.45 -0.96 2.47
N ILE A 70 18.35 -0.29 2.11
CA ILE A 70 18.38 0.93 1.29
C ILE A 70 19.26 2.00 1.96
N LEU A 71 19.08 2.22 3.25
CA LEU A 71 19.84 3.23 3.99
C LEU A 71 21.32 2.86 4.18
N LYS A 72 21.64 1.58 4.40
CA LYS A 72 23.03 1.09 4.48
C LYS A 72 23.80 1.28 3.18
N LEU A 73 23.12 1.22 2.05
CA LEU A 73 23.70 1.49 0.72
C LEU A 73 23.85 2.99 0.43
N GLY A 74 23.56 3.86 1.41
CA GLY A 74 23.64 5.32 1.25
C GLY A 74 22.48 5.91 0.45
N SER A 75 21.52 5.09 0.07
CA SER A 75 20.34 5.49 -0.70
C SER A 75 19.29 6.13 0.21
N LYS A 76 18.47 7.01 -0.35
CA LYS A 76 17.37 7.68 0.37
C LYS A 76 16.06 6.97 0.07
N VAL A 77 15.25 6.78 1.11
CA VAL A 77 13.85 6.39 0.94
C VAL A 77 13.03 7.62 0.62
N LYS A 78 12.35 7.60 -0.53
CA LYS A 78 11.40 8.65 -0.90
C LYS A 78 10.04 8.35 -0.28
N LYS A 79 9.39 9.37 0.26
CA LYS A 79 8.04 9.33 0.81
C LYS A 79 7.15 10.15 -0.10
N ILE A 80 6.21 9.52 -0.77
CA ILE A 80 5.36 10.18 -1.76
C ILE A 80 3.91 10.02 -1.33
N ILE A 81 3.19 11.15 -1.24
CA ILE A 81 1.75 11.15 -1.04
C ILE A 81 1.08 11.12 -2.41
N LEU A 82 0.33 10.05 -2.67
CA LEU A 82 -0.37 9.85 -3.94
C LEU A 82 -1.70 10.61 -4.00
N ARG A 83 -2.40 10.64 -2.87
CA ARG A 83 -3.68 11.35 -2.73
C ARG A 83 -3.85 11.80 -1.29
N HIS A 84 -4.42 12.98 -1.06
CA HIS A 84 -4.73 13.53 0.25
C HIS A 84 -6.06 14.28 0.23
N GLY A 85 -6.55 14.71 1.42
CA GLY A 85 -7.82 15.42 1.54
C GLY A 85 -9.03 14.54 1.26
N ILE A 86 -8.92 13.25 1.56
CA ILE A 86 -9.93 12.22 1.33
C ILE A 86 -10.44 11.67 2.65
N THR A 87 -11.53 10.92 2.61
CA THR A 87 -12.07 10.21 3.77
C THR A 87 -11.24 8.95 4.11
N SER A 88 -11.48 8.36 5.27
CA SER A 88 -10.84 7.10 5.69
C SER A 88 -11.17 5.95 4.75
N GLU A 89 -12.43 5.89 4.31
CA GLU A 89 -12.97 4.87 3.41
C GLU A 89 -12.36 4.99 2.02
N GLU A 90 -12.32 6.20 1.47
CA GLU A 90 -11.66 6.46 0.17
C GLU A 90 -10.17 6.11 0.22
N ALA A 91 -9.48 6.48 1.32
CA ALA A 91 -8.08 6.13 1.50
C ALA A 91 -7.87 4.62 1.57
N PHE A 92 -8.79 3.88 2.20
CA PHE A 92 -8.74 2.43 2.28
C PHE A 92 -8.94 1.76 0.92
N ILE A 93 -9.95 2.19 0.16
CA ILE A 93 -10.20 1.67 -1.19
C ILE A 93 -9.00 1.94 -2.11
N LEU A 94 -8.46 3.16 -2.05
CA LEU A 94 -7.34 3.55 -2.89
C LEU A 94 -6.05 2.81 -2.52
N GLU A 95 -5.77 2.61 -1.22
CA GLU A 95 -4.64 1.80 -0.74
C GLU A 95 -4.70 0.39 -1.32
N ASN A 96 -5.87 -0.26 -1.23
CA ASN A 96 -6.08 -1.61 -1.74
C ASN A 96 -5.89 -1.68 -3.27
N ALA A 97 -6.50 -0.76 -4.01
CA ALA A 97 -6.37 -0.71 -5.46
C ALA A 97 -4.91 -0.53 -5.91
N ILE A 98 -4.13 0.27 -5.19
CA ILE A 98 -2.72 0.48 -5.51
C ILE A 98 -1.88 -0.75 -5.15
N ILE A 99 -2.17 -1.43 -4.03
CA ILE A 99 -1.51 -2.69 -3.65
C ILE A 99 -1.77 -3.75 -4.72
N ASP A 100 -3.01 -3.89 -5.15
CA ASP A 100 -3.40 -4.85 -6.19
C ASP A 100 -2.73 -4.52 -7.53
N PHE A 101 -2.67 -3.24 -7.90
CA PHE A 101 -2.04 -2.79 -9.16
C PHE A 101 -0.53 -3.03 -9.19
N ILE A 102 0.18 -2.77 -8.08
CA ILE A 102 1.64 -3.00 -8.00
C ILE A 102 1.97 -4.48 -7.85
N GLY A 103 1.07 -5.25 -7.24
CA GLY A 103 1.28 -6.64 -6.84
C GLY A 103 1.95 -6.76 -5.48
N ILE A 104 1.36 -7.57 -4.60
CA ILE A 104 1.84 -7.76 -3.22
C ILE A 104 3.27 -8.34 -3.18
N GLU A 105 3.64 -9.13 -4.19
CA GLU A 105 4.97 -9.73 -4.34
C GLU A 105 6.08 -8.69 -4.57
N ASN A 106 5.71 -7.51 -5.07
CA ASN A 106 6.63 -6.38 -5.27
C ASN A 106 6.74 -5.47 -4.04
N LEU A 107 5.86 -5.67 -3.06
CA LEU A 107 5.72 -4.83 -1.88
C LEU A 107 6.19 -5.56 -0.61
N THR A 108 6.42 -4.81 0.43
CA THR A 108 6.64 -5.32 1.78
C THR A 108 5.37 -5.28 2.64
N ASN A 109 4.23 -5.05 2.03
CA ASN A 109 2.92 -5.15 2.66
C ASN A 109 2.65 -6.61 3.06
N ILE A 110 2.08 -6.83 4.26
CA ILE A 110 1.79 -8.18 4.75
C ILE A 110 0.41 -8.65 4.26
N VAL A 111 -0.53 -7.71 4.18
CA VAL A 111 -1.91 -8.00 3.79
C VAL A 111 -2.06 -7.63 2.33
N LYS A 112 -2.51 -8.59 1.52
CA LYS A 112 -3.04 -8.31 0.18
C LYS A 112 -4.17 -7.30 0.34
N GLY A 113 -4.41 -6.47 -0.65
CA GLY A 113 -5.62 -5.67 -0.72
C GLY A 113 -6.80 -6.56 -0.32
N HIS A 114 -7.78 -6.05 0.42
CA HIS A 114 -8.89 -6.87 0.87
C HIS A 114 -9.58 -7.49 -0.35
N SER A 115 -9.30 -8.76 -0.58
CA SER A 115 -9.88 -9.54 -1.67
C SER A 115 -11.35 -9.86 -1.34
N ASP A 116 -12.19 -8.83 -1.36
CA ASP A 116 -13.65 -8.98 -1.31
C ASP A 116 -14.23 -9.40 -2.67
N GLY A 117 -13.36 -9.79 -3.59
CA GLY A 117 -13.70 -10.12 -4.97
C GLY A 117 -13.97 -8.90 -5.86
N LYS A 118 -13.56 -7.71 -5.43
CA LYS A 118 -13.70 -6.43 -6.16
C LYS A 118 -12.36 -5.84 -6.60
N GLY A 119 -11.27 -6.60 -6.47
CA GLY A 119 -9.93 -6.19 -6.90
C GLY A 119 -9.78 -6.16 -8.42
N ILE A 120 -8.52 -6.16 -8.87
CA ILE A 120 -8.22 -6.24 -10.31
C ILE A 120 -8.80 -7.54 -10.86
N ALA A 121 -9.56 -7.41 -11.92
CA ALA A 121 -10.14 -8.54 -12.64
C ALA A 121 -10.05 -8.26 -14.14
N ASP A 122 -9.84 -9.29 -14.91
CA ASP A 122 -9.97 -9.29 -16.35
C ASP A 122 -11.44 -9.15 -16.76
N LEU A 123 -11.68 -8.56 -17.93
CA LEU A 123 -13.05 -8.37 -18.41
C LEU A 123 -13.77 -9.70 -18.67
N GLU A 124 -13.03 -10.73 -19.12
CA GLU A 124 -13.58 -12.07 -19.33
C GLU A 124 -13.96 -12.72 -18.00
N GLU A 125 -13.13 -12.58 -16.97
CA GLU A 125 -13.45 -13.05 -15.61
C GLU A 125 -14.71 -12.39 -15.06
N LEU A 126 -14.86 -11.07 -15.29
CA LEU A 126 -16.07 -10.35 -14.88
C LEU A 126 -17.32 -10.80 -15.64
N LYS A 127 -17.21 -11.09 -16.94
CA LYS A 127 -18.29 -11.67 -17.72
C LYS A 127 -18.73 -13.03 -17.17
N ILE A 128 -17.78 -13.95 -16.97
CA ILE A 128 -18.06 -15.26 -16.38
C ILE A 128 -18.74 -15.13 -15.01
N LYS A 129 -18.33 -14.14 -14.22
CA LYS A 129 -18.85 -13.92 -12.87
C LYS A 129 -20.26 -13.32 -12.84
N TYR A 130 -20.54 -12.37 -13.73
CA TYR A 130 -21.75 -11.56 -13.68
C TYR A 130 -22.74 -11.82 -14.82
N GLU A 131 -22.29 -12.47 -15.87
CA GLU A 131 -23.08 -12.87 -17.04
C GLU A 131 -22.92 -14.40 -17.29
N PRO A 132 -23.17 -15.27 -16.27
CA PRO A 132 -23.03 -16.70 -16.48
C PRO A 132 -24.06 -17.16 -17.52
N GLU A 133 -23.63 -17.98 -18.47
CA GLU A 133 -24.54 -18.66 -19.37
C GLU A 133 -25.41 -19.66 -18.60
N ASP A 134 -26.66 -19.83 -19.00
CA ASP A 134 -27.52 -20.84 -18.42
C ASP A 134 -26.93 -22.23 -18.66
N ALA A 135 -26.72 -22.98 -17.59
CA ALA A 135 -26.25 -24.35 -17.70
C ALA A 135 -27.35 -25.24 -18.27
N VAL A 136 -27.11 -25.83 -19.45
CA VAL A 136 -28.01 -26.80 -20.05
C VAL A 136 -27.53 -28.22 -19.66
N PHE A 137 -28.38 -28.95 -18.98
CA PHE A 137 -28.10 -30.34 -18.59
C PHE A 137 -28.94 -31.29 -19.46
N GLU A 138 -28.29 -32.17 -20.18
CA GLU A 138 -28.96 -33.20 -21.00
C GLU A 138 -29.32 -34.44 -20.18
N GLU A 139 -28.75 -34.58 -18.97
CA GLU A 139 -28.97 -35.69 -18.05
C GLU A 139 -29.35 -35.18 -16.66
N SER A 140 -29.86 -36.08 -15.80
CA SER A 140 -30.15 -35.74 -14.40
C SER A 140 -28.86 -35.50 -13.64
N VAL A 141 -28.73 -34.32 -13.06
CA VAL A 141 -27.53 -33.87 -12.29
C VAL A 141 -27.90 -33.50 -10.86
N LEU A 142 -27.00 -33.79 -9.94
CA LEU A 142 -27.09 -33.36 -8.55
C LEU A 142 -26.21 -32.10 -8.35
N LEU A 143 -26.85 -30.95 -8.06
CA LEU A 143 -26.14 -29.73 -7.74
C LEU A 143 -25.88 -29.63 -6.23
N ILE A 144 -24.60 -29.64 -5.83
CA ILE A 144 -24.21 -29.47 -4.43
C ILE A 144 -23.57 -28.12 -4.24
N ASN A 145 -24.19 -27.27 -3.41
CA ASN A 145 -23.60 -25.99 -3.04
C ASN A 145 -22.59 -26.17 -1.90
N ILE A 146 -21.31 -26.12 -2.23
CA ILE A 146 -20.20 -26.31 -1.28
C ILE A 146 -19.70 -25.00 -0.63
N ASN A 147 -20.26 -23.84 -0.98
CA ASN A 147 -19.81 -22.54 -0.47
C ASN A 147 -19.91 -22.39 1.05
N LYS A 148 -20.75 -23.17 1.74
CA LYS A 148 -20.84 -23.18 3.20
C LYS A 148 -19.80 -24.08 3.87
N LEU A 149 -19.25 -25.05 3.16
CA LEU A 149 -18.30 -26.04 3.74
C LEU A 149 -16.87 -25.47 3.85
N TYR A 150 -16.50 -24.50 3.04
CA TYR A 150 -15.16 -23.89 3.02
C TYR A 150 -14.98 -22.63 3.89
N ARG A 151 -16.04 -22.17 4.57
CA ARG A 151 -15.97 -20.95 5.41
C ARG A 151 -15.64 -21.21 6.87
N ASN A 152 -15.45 -22.42 7.29
CA ASN A 152 -15.25 -22.81 8.70
C ASN A 152 -13.88 -23.45 9.00
N ASN A 153 -12.84 -23.12 8.26
CA ASN A 153 -11.46 -23.45 8.63
C ASN A 153 -10.57 -22.23 8.68
#